data_cd40e7e31ab57e9c2c454d4321d78dc2
#
_entry.id   cd40e7e31ab57e9c2c454d4321d78dc2
#
_cell.length_a   1.000
_cell.length_b   1.000
_cell.length_c   1.000
_cell.angle_alpha   90.00
_cell.angle_beta   90.00
_cell.angle_gamma   90.00
#
_symmetry.space_group_name_H-M   'P 1'
#
loop_
_entity.id
_entity.type
_entity.pdbx_description
1 polymer ?
#
loop_
_entity_poly.entity_id
_entity_poly.type
_entity_poly.pdbx_seq_one_letter_code
_entity_poly.pdbx_strand_id
1 'polypeptide(L)'
;MKKIMKVLSTTVIAIALAGCGTAADTIEKEDTNTGSGNENSGIVAGSIVPSLTEEVTDGNHQYVFQLKNDKAEDVTLTMNSSMFFDYHLIDSTGTVVYKDSDNKMYTQMLQEKTLKPGEVLEMKFDATEGLAKLPAGTYTLEAWSTANEAEDWKASTEVTWDGAATSDSATTNGKLKVEKATVTYVGRQDLNSIEVTNEENEPEAMRLSDVAKPFFDELVEGTKITISYVIIDGQKIIQFATSE
;
A
#
# COMPACT_ATOMS: atom_id res chain seq x y z
N MET A 1 11.67 -27.60 -50.31
CA MET A 1 13.06 -27.12 -50.42
C MET A 1 13.03 -25.70 -50.92
N LYS A 2 13.24 -24.71 -50.08
CA LYS A 2 13.72 -23.36 -50.40
C LYS A 2 14.24 -22.73 -49.11
N LYS A 3 15.56 -22.61 -48.99
CA LYS A 3 16.32 -21.96 -47.95
C LYS A 3 16.16 -20.43 -48.14
N ILE A 4 15.80 -19.71 -47.09
CA ILE A 4 15.89 -18.24 -47.06
C ILE A 4 17.00 -17.83 -46.09
N MET A 5 17.96 -17.15 -46.65
CA MET A 5 19.20 -16.68 -46.06
C MET A 5 18.89 -15.42 -45.22
N LYS A 6 19.30 -15.40 -43.97
CA LYS A 6 19.26 -14.22 -43.10
C LYS A 6 20.50 -13.37 -43.34
N VAL A 7 20.30 -12.13 -43.73
CA VAL A 7 21.32 -11.11 -43.82
C VAL A 7 21.41 -10.40 -42.46
N LEU A 8 22.57 -10.48 -41.82
CA LEU A 8 22.90 -9.79 -40.58
C LEU A 8 23.52 -8.44 -40.97
N SER A 9 22.85 -7.33 -40.64
CA SER A 9 23.41 -5.98 -40.81
C SER A 9 23.90 -5.48 -39.45
N THR A 10 25.22 -5.35 -39.35
CA THR A 10 25.90 -4.84 -38.16
C THR A 10 26.18 -3.35 -38.41
N THR A 11 25.49 -2.46 -37.68
CA THR A 11 25.76 -1.05 -37.69
C THR A 11 26.61 -0.69 -36.47
N VAL A 12 27.85 -0.31 -36.70
CA VAL A 12 28.78 0.23 -35.72
C VAL A 12 28.56 1.74 -35.65
N ILE A 13 28.16 2.26 -34.48
CA ILE A 13 28.12 3.70 -34.21
C ILE A 13 29.32 4.05 -33.32
N ALA A 14 30.26 4.77 -33.87
CA ALA A 14 31.37 5.39 -33.15
C ALA A 14 30.88 6.69 -32.49
N ILE A 15 31.01 6.83 -31.20
CA ILE A 15 30.77 8.07 -30.45
C ILE A 15 32.14 8.70 -30.16
N ALA A 16 32.38 9.85 -30.75
CA ALA A 16 33.55 10.71 -30.49
C ALA A 16 33.24 11.58 -29.25
N LEU A 17 34.13 11.52 -28.26
CA LEU A 17 34.21 12.47 -27.14
C LEU A 17 35.13 13.64 -27.53
N ALA A 18 34.60 14.85 -27.49
CA ALA A 18 35.37 16.11 -27.36
C ALA A 18 34.37 17.13 -26.81
N GLY A 19 34.62 17.95 -25.84
CA GLY A 19 35.77 18.50 -25.20
C GLY A 19 35.28 19.67 -24.34
N CYS A 20 36.01 20.04 -23.32
CA CYS A 20 35.87 21.20 -22.43
C CYS A 20 35.54 22.53 -23.12
N GLY A 21 34.76 23.36 -22.43
CA GLY A 21 34.64 24.79 -22.72
C GLY A 21 33.81 25.52 -21.65
N THR A 22 34.52 26.24 -20.78
CA THR A 22 34.02 27.27 -19.88
C THR A 22 33.56 28.51 -20.64
N ALA A 23 32.46 29.15 -20.28
CA ALA A 23 32.29 30.57 -19.92
C ALA A 23 30.84 31.04 -20.07
N ALA A 24 30.39 31.64 -19.05
CA ALA A 24 29.49 32.75 -18.73
C ALA A 24 28.52 33.32 -19.78
N ASP A 25 27.32 33.63 -19.23
CA ASP A 25 26.40 34.73 -19.54
C ASP A 25 25.52 34.66 -20.81
N THR A 26 24.26 34.62 -20.63
CA THR A 26 23.22 35.65 -20.85
C THR A 26 21.84 35.05 -20.93
N ILE A 27 20.92 35.71 -20.28
CA ILE A 27 19.48 35.49 -20.19
C ILE A 27 18.83 35.62 -21.59
N GLU A 28 17.96 34.67 -21.95
CA GLU A 28 16.71 34.99 -22.68
C GLU A 28 15.67 33.86 -22.46
N LYS A 29 14.46 34.32 -22.11
CA LYS A 29 13.25 33.54 -22.01
C LYS A 29 12.70 33.22 -23.38
N GLU A 30 12.29 31.99 -23.62
CA GLU A 30 11.11 31.72 -24.45
C GLU A 30 10.41 30.47 -23.99
N ASP A 31 9.09 30.68 -23.70
CA ASP A 31 8.11 29.64 -23.43
C ASP A 31 7.86 28.80 -24.69
N THR A 32 7.90 27.47 -24.57
CA THR A 32 6.98 26.60 -25.31
C THR A 32 6.74 25.32 -24.53
N ASN A 33 5.54 25.28 -23.98
CA ASN A 33 4.88 24.11 -23.43
C ASN A 33 4.61 23.09 -24.53
N THR A 34 5.02 21.84 -24.34
CA THR A 34 4.23 20.62 -24.65
C THR A 34 5.03 19.37 -24.31
N GLY A 35 4.48 18.51 -23.47
CA GLY A 35 5.00 17.15 -23.29
C GLY A 35 4.65 16.60 -21.94
N SER A 36 3.51 15.92 -21.87
CA SER A 36 3.18 14.94 -20.84
C SER A 36 4.41 14.07 -20.55
N GLY A 37 4.97 14.20 -19.39
CA GLY A 37 6.07 13.40 -18.88
C GLY A 37 5.90 13.29 -17.37
N ASN A 38 5.72 12.08 -16.95
CA ASN A 38 5.93 11.55 -15.61
C ASN A 38 6.92 12.46 -14.85
N GLU A 39 6.41 13.29 -13.93
CA GLU A 39 7.28 14.09 -13.06
C GLU A 39 7.97 13.14 -12.10
N ASN A 40 9.05 12.57 -12.62
CA ASN A 40 10.08 11.94 -11.83
C ASN A 40 10.67 13.05 -10.97
N SER A 41 10.23 13.14 -9.70
CA SER A 41 10.86 14.01 -8.71
C SER A 41 12.34 13.69 -8.71
N GLY A 42 13.14 14.59 -9.30
CA GLY A 42 14.57 14.39 -9.44
C GLY A 42 15.14 14.04 -8.07
N ILE A 43 15.87 12.93 -8.00
CA ILE A 43 16.57 12.49 -6.79
C ILE A 43 17.53 13.61 -6.43
N VAL A 44 17.16 14.45 -5.48
CA VAL A 44 18.07 15.39 -4.84
C VAL A 44 18.92 14.54 -3.90
N ALA A 45 20.18 14.32 -4.26
CA ALA A 45 21.14 13.62 -3.41
C ALA A 45 21.05 14.21 -1.99
N GLY A 46 20.74 13.37 -0.98
CA GLY A 46 20.57 13.79 0.38
C GLY A 46 19.12 14.15 0.80
N SER A 47 18.12 13.46 0.28
CA SER A 47 16.71 13.57 0.70
C SER A 47 16.17 12.27 1.27
N ILE A 48 14.98 12.32 1.89
CA ILE A 48 14.14 11.13 2.08
C ILE A 48 13.45 10.87 0.75
N VAL A 49 13.58 9.64 0.24
CA VAL A 49 13.03 9.22 -1.05
C VAL A 49 11.83 8.32 -0.81
N PRO A 50 10.61 8.80 -1.06
CA PRO A 50 9.42 7.96 -1.03
C PRO A 50 9.33 7.09 -2.29
N SER A 51 8.80 5.88 -2.14
CA SER A 51 8.43 5.02 -3.26
C SER A 51 7.20 4.20 -2.91
N LEU A 52 6.44 3.80 -3.93
CA LEU A 52 5.24 2.98 -3.81
C LEU A 52 5.30 1.89 -4.85
N THR A 53 5.24 0.63 -4.42
CA THR A 53 5.27 -0.54 -5.29
C THR A 53 4.08 -1.43 -4.99
N GLU A 54 3.50 -2.01 -6.04
CA GLU A 54 2.48 -3.03 -5.91
C GLU A 54 3.15 -4.38 -5.66
N GLU A 55 2.73 -5.07 -4.59
CA GLU A 55 3.01 -6.50 -4.41
C GLU A 55 1.87 -7.30 -5.05
N VAL A 56 2.10 -7.81 -6.26
CA VAL A 56 1.10 -8.66 -6.95
C VAL A 56 1.00 -9.98 -6.21
N THR A 57 -0.03 -10.14 -5.41
CA THR A 57 -0.38 -11.38 -4.74
C THR A 57 -1.84 -11.72 -5.04
N ASP A 58 -2.06 -12.65 -5.96
CA ASP A 58 -3.33 -13.37 -6.21
C ASP A 58 -4.62 -12.50 -6.16
N GLY A 59 -4.60 -11.34 -6.84
CA GLY A 59 -5.78 -10.48 -6.98
C GLY A 59 -6.11 -9.60 -5.77
N ASN A 60 -5.20 -9.49 -4.80
CA ASN A 60 -5.24 -8.47 -3.77
C ASN A 60 -4.40 -7.27 -4.20
N HIS A 61 -4.92 -6.07 -3.96
CA HIS A 61 -4.22 -4.80 -4.23
C HIS A 61 -3.34 -4.44 -3.03
N GLN A 62 -2.25 -5.22 -2.87
CA GLN A 62 -1.27 -4.99 -1.80
C GLN A 62 -0.16 -4.08 -2.29
N TYR A 63 0.24 -3.15 -1.45
CA TYR A 63 1.25 -2.15 -1.75
C TYR A 63 2.27 -2.05 -0.63
N VAL A 64 3.48 -1.67 -1.01
CA VAL A 64 4.55 -1.30 -0.09
C VAL A 64 4.89 0.16 -0.32
N PHE A 65 4.60 1.00 0.67
CA PHE A 65 5.09 2.37 0.71
C PHE A 65 6.41 2.38 1.47
N GLN A 66 7.44 2.97 0.88
CA GLN A 66 8.79 3.00 1.44
C GLN A 66 9.29 4.42 1.57
N LEU A 67 10.03 4.68 2.64
CA LEU A 67 10.82 5.89 2.83
C LEU A 67 12.28 5.49 2.99
N LYS A 68 13.13 5.83 2.02
CA LYS A 68 14.57 5.62 2.08
C LYS A 68 15.27 6.88 2.55
N ASN A 69 16.12 6.77 3.57
CA ASN A 69 17.01 7.87 3.91
C ASN A 69 18.23 7.86 2.96
N ASP A 70 18.23 8.78 2.00
CA ASP A 70 19.34 8.96 1.06
C ASP A 70 20.28 10.13 1.46
N LYS A 71 20.08 10.68 2.69
CA LYS A 71 20.98 11.66 3.31
C LYS A 71 22.21 10.95 3.89
N ALA A 72 23.27 11.73 4.12
CA ALA A 72 24.49 11.26 4.76
C ALA A 72 24.39 11.22 6.30
N GLU A 73 23.27 11.67 6.85
CA GLU A 73 23.01 11.80 8.31
C GLU A 73 21.74 11.04 8.72
N ASP A 74 21.62 10.75 9.99
CA ASP A 74 20.42 10.17 10.56
C ASP A 74 19.23 11.14 10.42
N VAL A 75 18.06 10.62 10.09
CA VAL A 75 16.80 11.39 10.02
C VAL A 75 15.81 10.80 11.00
N THR A 76 15.32 11.59 11.93
CA THR A 76 14.28 11.20 12.88
C THR A 76 12.93 11.63 12.34
N LEU A 77 12.02 10.68 12.22
CA LEU A 77 10.62 10.87 11.86
C LEU A 77 9.81 10.94 13.14
N THR A 78 9.02 12.00 13.29
CA THR A 78 8.17 12.22 14.47
C THR A 78 6.70 12.16 14.06
N MET A 79 5.95 11.19 14.58
CA MET A 79 4.51 11.05 14.37
C MET A 79 3.75 11.42 15.64
N ASN A 80 2.64 12.14 15.50
CA ASN A 80 1.79 12.54 16.63
C ASN A 80 0.71 11.51 16.99
N SER A 81 0.68 10.40 16.25
CA SER A 81 -0.27 9.31 16.43
C SER A 81 0.32 7.97 16.01
N SER A 82 -0.43 6.89 16.18
CA SER A 82 -0.06 5.56 15.67
C SER A 82 -0.10 5.45 14.14
N MET A 83 -0.50 6.49 13.44
CA MET A 83 -0.51 6.54 11.97
C MET A 83 0.86 7.00 11.45
N PHE A 84 1.58 6.13 10.74
CA PHE A 84 2.88 6.40 10.13
C PHE A 84 2.77 6.92 8.70
N PHE A 85 1.70 6.52 8.02
CA PHE A 85 1.38 6.92 6.66
C PHE A 85 -0.13 6.92 6.47
N ASP A 86 -0.59 7.53 5.39
CA ASP A 86 -1.97 7.49 4.93
C ASP A 86 -1.97 7.30 3.42
N TYR A 87 -3.11 6.93 2.85
CA TYR A 87 -3.28 6.89 1.41
C TYR A 87 -4.69 7.30 1.00
N HIS A 88 -4.82 7.73 -0.24
CA HIS A 88 -6.10 8.00 -0.87
C HIS A 88 -6.16 7.44 -2.29
N LEU A 89 -7.38 7.30 -2.79
CA LEU A 89 -7.68 6.96 -4.17
C LEU A 89 -8.30 8.18 -4.85
N ILE A 90 -7.74 8.52 -6.01
CA ILE A 90 -8.14 9.68 -6.82
C ILE A 90 -8.71 9.15 -8.13
N ASP A 91 -9.87 9.65 -8.53
CA ASP A 91 -10.48 9.29 -9.80
C ASP A 91 -9.84 10.02 -11.01
N SER A 92 -10.29 9.68 -12.21
CA SER A 92 -9.79 10.28 -13.46
C SER A 92 -10.06 11.78 -13.58
N THR A 93 -10.88 12.38 -12.71
CA THR A 93 -11.14 13.83 -12.67
C THR A 93 -10.22 14.57 -11.70
N GLY A 94 -9.37 13.84 -10.96
CA GLY A 94 -8.52 14.39 -9.91
C GLY A 94 -9.22 14.53 -8.56
N THR A 95 -10.42 13.93 -8.40
CA THR A 95 -11.16 13.99 -7.14
C THR A 95 -10.75 12.83 -6.22
N VAL A 96 -10.46 13.14 -4.95
CA VAL A 96 -10.26 12.11 -3.92
C VAL A 96 -11.60 11.43 -3.64
N VAL A 97 -11.70 10.15 -3.95
CA VAL A 97 -12.93 9.34 -3.81
C VAL A 97 -12.87 8.37 -2.62
N TYR A 98 -11.70 8.15 -2.07
CA TYR A 98 -11.48 7.37 -0.86
C TYR A 98 -10.22 7.87 -0.14
N LYS A 99 -10.27 7.92 1.19
CA LYS A 99 -9.12 8.16 2.05
C LYS A 99 -9.13 7.16 3.21
N ASP A 100 -8.01 6.51 3.45
CA ASP A 100 -7.92 5.41 4.40
C ASP A 100 -8.19 5.85 5.85
N SER A 101 -7.64 6.99 6.24
CA SER A 101 -7.79 7.51 7.60
C SER A 101 -9.21 7.97 7.95
N ASP A 102 -10.09 8.24 6.98
CA ASP A 102 -11.45 8.74 7.24
C ASP A 102 -12.33 7.73 7.98
N ASN A 103 -11.96 6.43 7.92
CA ASN A 103 -12.73 5.33 8.52
C ASN A 103 -11.94 4.58 9.59
N LYS A 104 -10.82 5.14 10.08
CA LYS A 104 -9.95 4.54 11.08
C LYS A 104 -9.74 5.45 12.28
N MET A 105 -9.54 4.84 13.43
CA MET A 105 -9.17 5.54 14.66
C MET A 105 -7.70 5.26 14.96
N TYR A 106 -6.96 6.31 15.30
CA TYR A 106 -5.54 6.22 15.64
C TYR A 106 -5.31 6.71 17.07
N THR A 107 -4.48 5.99 17.80
CA THR A 107 -4.09 6.40 19.15
C THR A 107 -3.22 7.66 19.07
N GLN A 108 -3.57 8.67 19.86
CA GLN A 108 -2.78 9.89 20.01
C GLN A 108 -1.56 9.59 20.89
N MET A 109 -0.43 9.33 20.25
CA MET A 109 0.82 8.98 20.93
C MET A 109 1.99 9.49 20.09
N LEU A 110 2.88 10.24 20.73
CA LEU A 110 4.12 10.65 20.10
C LEU A 110 5.00 9.42 19.85
N GLN A 111 5.40 9.22 18.61
CA GLN A 111 6.31 8.15 18.20
C GLN A 111 7.47 8.74 17.41
N GLU A 112 8.64 8.18 17.60
CA GLU A 112 9.84 8.56 16.86
C GLU A 112 10.47 7.34 16.20
N LYS A 113 10.87 7.48 14.96
CA LYS A 113 11.62 6.48 14.20
C LYS A 113 12.82 7.14 13.54
N THR A 114 14.01 6.74 13.94
CA THR A 114 15.24 7.21 13.31
C THR A 114 15.63 6.30 12.16
N LEU A 115 15.88 6.87 10.99
CA LEU A 115 16.42 6.21 9.81
C LEU A 115 17.88 6.60 9.63
N LYS A 116 18.77 5.62 9.64
CA LYS A 116 20.19 5.81 9.32
C LYS A 116 20.39 6.06 7.83
N PRO A 117 21.54 6.60 7.41
CA PRO A 117 21.89 6.68 6.00
C PRO A 117 21.71 5.35 5.26
N GLY A 118 20.94 5.35 4.19
CA GLY A 118 20.61 4.17 3.40
C GLY A 118 19.51 3.27 3.97
N GLU A 119 19.03 3.52 5.21
CA GLU A 119 17.95 2.73 5.81
C GLU A 119 16.61 3.01 5.12
N VAL A 120 15.79 1.96 4.98
CA VAL A 120 14.45 1.99 4.39
C VAL A 120 13.42 1.64 5.46
N LEU A 121 12.42 2.48 5.60
CA LEU A 121 11.21 2.17 6.36
C LEU A 121 10.15 1.67 5.39
N GLU A 122 9.67 0.44 5.60
CA GLU A 122 8.64 -0.18 4.77
C GLU A 122 7.30 -0.22 5.53
N MET A 123 6.24 0.16 4.82
CA MET A 123 4.86 0.15 5.33
C MET A 123 3.99 -0.58 4.32
N LYS A 124 3.54 -1.79 4.68
CA LYS A 124 2.69 -2.63 3.83
C LYS A 124 1.22 -2.36 4.13
N PHE A 125 0.41 -2.31 3.09
CA PHE A 125 -1.04 -2.12 3.24
C PHE A 125 -1.81 -2.76 2.09
N ASP A 126 -3.10 -2.98 2.32
CA ASP A 126 -4.04 -3.52 1.34
C ASP A 126 -5.08 -2.45 0.99
N ALA A 127 -5.13 -2.06 -0.28
CA ALA A 127 -6.08 -1.08 -0.79
C ALA A 127 -7.41 -1.71 -1.27
N THR A 128 -7.54 -3.04 -1.20
CA THR A 128 -8.71 -3.77 -1.70
C THR A 128 -10.01 -3.30 -1.05
N GLU A 129 -10.00 -3.01 0.28
CA GLU A 129 -11.20 -2.52 0.97
C GLU A 129 -11.65 -1.15 0.47
N GLY A 130 -10.70 -0.25 0.21
CA GLY A 130 -10.98 1.07 -0.37
C GLY A 130 -11.53 0.95 -1.79
N LEU A 131 -10.87 0.16 -2.63
CA LEU A 131 -11.29 -0.10 -4.00
C LEU A 131 -12.67 -0.76 -4.09
N ALA A 132 -13.00 -1.67 -3.17
CA ALA A 132 -14.31 -2.34 -3.12
C ALA A 132 -15.50 -1.40 -2.88
N LYS A 133 -15.24 -0.18 -2.39
CA LYS A 133 -16.26 0.88 -2.21
C LYS A 133 -16.48 1.71 -3.46
N LEU A 134 -15.68 1.48 -4.51
CA LEU A 134 -15.66 2.29 -5.72
C LEU A 134 -16.18 1.49 -6.93
N PRO A 135 -16.71 2.19 -7.95
CA PRO A 135 -17.03 1.56 -9.24
C PRO A 135 -15.79 0.97 -9.91
N ALA A 136 -16.00 0.09 -10.89
CA ALA A 136 -14.91 -0.31 -11.79
C ALA A 136 -14.33 0.91 -12.50
N GLY A 137 -13.01 0.98 -12.59
CA GLY A 137 -12.32 2.11 -13.20
C GLY A 137 -10.83 2.12 -12.91
N THR A 138 -10.16 3.13 -13.43
CA THR A 138 -8.75 3.40 -13.15
C THR A 138 -8.66 4.57 -12.17
N TYR A 139 -7.84 4.38 -11.13
CA TYR A 139 -7.62 5.33 -10.06
C TYR A 139 -6.13 5.58 -9.89
N THR A 140 -5.79 6.73 -9.34
CA THR A 140 -4.43 6.98 -8.82
C THR A 140 -4.45 6.70 -7.33
N LEU A 141 -3.62 5.78 -6.87
CA LEU A 141 -3.33 5.55 -5.47
C LEU A 141 -2.12 6.39 -5.10
N GLU A 142 -2.29 7.34 -4.17
CA GLU A 142 -1.21 8.15 -3.62
C GLU A 142 -1.08 7.86 -2.12
N ALA A 143 0.13 7.50 -1.67
CA ALA A 143 0.47 7.28 -0.27
C ALA A 143 1.50 8.31 0.18
N TRP A 144 1.39 8.77 1.44
CA TRP A 144 2.30 9.76 2.02
C TRP A 144 2.61 9.47 3.48
N SER A 145 3.74 9.98 3.95
CA SER A 145 4.13 9.94 5.35
C SER A 145 3.35 10.96 6.17
N THR A 146 3.00 10.60 7.40
CA THR A 146 2.37 11.50 8.38
C THR A 146 3.36 12.06 9.39
N ALA A 147 4.66 11.87 9.17
CA ALA A 147 5.70 12.47 10.00
C ALA A 147 5.64 14.00 9.94
N ASN A 148 5.94 14.66 11.06
CA ASN A 148 5.92 16.12 11.14
C ASN A 148 6.93 16.79 10.20
N GLU A 149 8.01 16.06 9.86
CA GLU A 149 9.09 16.50 8.98
C GLU A 149 8.77 16.25 7.49
N ALA A 150 7.65 15.57 7.19
CA ALA A 150 7.29 15.19 5.83
C ALA A 150 6.63 16.35 5.09
N GLU A 151 7.39 17.14 4.34
CA GLU A 151 6.85 18.20 3.51
C GLU A 151 6.20 17.67 2.23
N ASP A 152 6.82 16.67 1.54
CA ASP A 152 6.33 16.08 0.30
C ASP A 152 6.74 14.60 0.14
N TRP A 153 6.79 13.85 1.24
CA TRP A 153 7.18 12.44 1.16
C TRP A 153 6.00 11.58 0.76
N LYS A 154 5.67 11.65 -0.52
CA LYS A 154 4.56 10.92 -1.13
C LYS A 154 4.99 10.21 -2.40
N ALA A 155 4.30 9.15 -2.73
CA ALA A 155 4.46 8.41 -3.98
C ALA A 155 3.10 7.94 -4.48
N SER A 156 2.95 7.84 -5.79
CA SER A 156 1.70 7.41 -6.41
C SER A 156 1.92 6.35 -7.48
N THR A 157 0.89 5.56 -7.71
CA THR A 157 0.81 4.57 -8.78
C THR A 157 -0.60 4.52 -9.34
N GLU A 158 -0.75 4.08 -10.57
CA GLU A 158 -2.05 3.80 -11.16
C GLU A 158 -2.53 2.42 -10.70
N VAL A 159 -3.81 2.31 -10.36
CA VAL A 159 -4.48 1.06 -10.04
C VAL A 159 -5.74 0.92 -10.88
N THR A 160 -5.87 -0.23 -11.55
CA THR A 160 -7.09 -0.59 -12.27
C THR A 160 -7.94 -1.49 -11.39
N TRP A 161 -9.17 -1.09 -11.15
CA TRP A 161 -10.17 -1.83 -10.41
C TRP A 161 -11.28 -2.26 -11.35
N ASP A 162 -11.50 -3.55 -11.50
CA ASP A 162 -12.51 -4.14 -12.39
C ASP A 162 -13.90 -4.27 -11.76
N GLY A 163 -14.06 -3.66 -10.57
CA GLY A 163 -15.30 -3.65 -9.81
C GLY A 163 -15.26 -4.68 -8.67
N ALA A 164 -16.08 -4.44 -7.65
CA ALA A 164 -16.27 -5.42 -6.60
C ALA A 164 -16.69 -6.73 -7.26
N ALA A 165 -15.94 -7.78 -7.04
CA ALA A 165 -16.42 -9.12 -7.34
C ALA A 165 -17.71 -9.28 -6.55
N THR A 166 -18.86 -9.10 -7.22
CA THR A 166 -20.14 -9.45 -6.64
C THR A 166 -20.01 -10.89 -6.18
N SER A 167 -20.20 -11.08 -4.90
CA SER A 167 -20.18 -12.39 -4.27
C SER A 167 -21.29 -13.27 -4.83
N ASP A 168 -21.05 -13.84 -6.01
CA ASP A 168 -21.76 -14.99 -6.52
C ASP A 168 -20.86 -15.69 -7.55
N SER A 169 -20.11 -16.62 -7.07
CA SER A 169 -19.80 -17.88 -7.72
C SER A 169 -18.58 -18.55 -7.09
N ALA A 170 -18.84 -19.73 -6.62
CA ALA A 170 -17.83 -20.69 -6.22
C ALA A 170 -16.78 -20.92 -7.32
N THR A 171 -15.52 -20.93 -6.87
CA THR A 171 -14.42 -21.70 -7.42
C THR A 171 -13.89 -21.36 -8.80
N THR A 172 -12.72 -20.73 -8.91
CA THR A 172 -11.53 -21.35 -9.50
C THR A 172 -10.35 -20.38 -9.48
N ASN A 173 -9.20 -20.87 -9.00
CA ASN A 173 -7.85 -20.32 -8.96
C ASN A 173 -7.48 -19.48 -7.71
N GLY A 174 -7.15 -20.17 -6.62
CA GLY A 174 -6.20 -19.67 -5.61
C GLY A 174 -6.59 -18.44 -4.77
N LYS A 175 -7.73 -17.79 -5.02
CA LYS A 175 -8.14 -16.60 -4.29
C LYS A 175 -8.72 -17.01 -2.93
N LEU A 176 -8.11 -16.55 -1.85
CA LEU A 176 -8.67 -16.70 -0.51
C LEU A 176 -9.96 -15.88 -0.42
N LYS A 177 -11.09 -16.56 -0.32
CA LYS A 177 -12.40 -15.92 -0.14
C LYS A 177 -12.46 -15.30 1.25
N VAL A 178 -12.62 -13.98 1.33
CA VAL A 178 -12.91 -13.30 2.59
C VAL A 178 -14.38 -13.46 2.91
N GLU A 179 -14.67 -14.05 4.06
CA GLU A 179 -16.02 -14.22 4.61
C GLU A 179 -16.24 -13.27 5.78
N LYS A 180 -17.49 -12.88 6.01
CA LYS A 180 -17.85 -12.06 7.17
C LYS A 180 -18.82 -12.83 8.04
N ALA A 181 -18.70 -12.66 9.35
CA ALA A 181 -19.65 -13.20 10.32
C ALA A 181 -19.76 -12.26 11.51
N THR A 182 -20.94 -12.24 12.11
CA THR A 182 -21.16 -11.62 13.41
C THR A 182 -21.07 -12.71 14.47
N VAL A 183 -20.21 -12.52 15.46
CA VAL A 183 -19.93 -13.51 16.50
C VAL A 183 -19.85 -12.85 17.87
N THR A 184 -19.98 -13.62 18.91
CA THR A 184 -19.74 -13.17 20.29
C THR A 184 -18.37 -13.65 20.73
N TYR A 185 -17.51 -12.74 21.17
CA TYR A 185 -16.18 -13.06 21.68
C TYR A 185 -16.29 -13.78 23.03
N VAL A 186 -15.70 -14.96 23.14
CA VAL A 186 -15.68 -15.77 24.38
C VAL A 186 -14.39 -15.56 25.15
N GLY A 187 -13.25 -15.51 24.46
CA GLY A 187 -11.95 -15.31 25.09
C GLY A 187 -10.78 -15.72 24.22
N ARG A 188 -9.57 -15.39 24.66
CA ARG A 188 -8.33 -15.88 24.04
C ARG A 188 -8.04 -17.30 24.47
N GLN A 189 -7.67 -18.15 23.51
CA GLN A 189 -7.14 -19.48 23.80
C GLN A 189 -5.61 -19.47 23.89
N ASP A 190 -4.96 -18.72 23.02
CA ASP A 190 -3.52 -18.49 23.00
C ASP A 190 -3.18 -17.15 22.33
N LEU A 191 -1.88 -16.88 22.05
CA LEU A 191 -1.42 -15.64 21.41
C LEU A 191 -1.93 -15.45 19.96
N ASN A 192 -2.36 -16.52 19.31
CA ASN A 192 -2.73 -16.56 17.92
C ASN A 192 -4.15 -17.04 17.66
N SER A 193 -4.92 -17.36 18.70
CA SER A 193 -6.28 -17.90 18.57
C SER A 193 -7.24 -17.41 19.64
N ILE A 194 -8.49 -17.35 19.26
CA ILE A 194 -9.61 -16.96 20.12
C ILE A 194 -10.73 -17.99 20.01
N GLU A 195 -11.61 -17.99 20.98
CA GLU A 195 -12.89 -18.64 20.91
C GLU A 195 -14.00 -17.60 20.72
N VAL A 196 -14.91 -17.90 19.83
CA VAL A 196 -16.13 -17.12 19.56
C VAL A 196 -17.34 -18.04 19.59
N THR A 197 -18.51 -17.45 19.77
CA THR A 197 -19.79 -18.13 19.59
C THR A 197 -20.48 -17.56 18.36
N ASN A 198 -20.86 -18.40 17.41
CA ASN A 198 -21.57 -18.01 16.20
C ASN A 198 -23.05 -17.66 16.48
N GLU A 199 -23.79 -17.25 15.45
CA GLU A 199 -25.21 -16.88 15.57
C GLU A 199 -26.11 -18.06 15.99
N GLU A 200 -25.66 -19.30 15.82
CA GLU A 200 -26.35 -20.53 16.21
C GLU A 200 -26.01 -20.97 17.64
N ASN A 201 -25.26 -20.13 18.39
CA ASN A 201 -24.72 -20.40 19.73
C ASN A 201 -23.73 -21.59 19.78
N GLU A 202 -23.05 -21.88 18.70
CA GLU A 202 -22.03 -22.90 18.68
C GLU A 202 -20.65 -22.28 18.91
N PRO A 203 -19.81 -22.87 19.78
CA PRO A 203 -18.44 -22.40 20.00
C PRO A 203 -17.55 -22.74 18.82
N GLU A 204 -16.72 -21.77 18.41
CA GLU A 204 -15.78 -21.93 17.32
C GLU A 204 -14.43 -21.32 17.68
N ALA A 205 -13.34 -22.08 17.43
CA ALA A 205 -11.98 -21.58 17.55
C ALA A 205 -11.53 -20.96 16.22
N MET A 206 -11.02 -19.74 16.27
CA MET A 206 -10.54 -19.03 15.11
C MET A 206 -9.11 -18.50 15.34
N ARG A 207 -8.28 -18.54 14.30
CA ARG A 207 -6.94 -17.96 14.37
C ARG A 207 -6.99 -16.46 14.10
N LEU A 208 -5.98 -15.76 14.62
CA LEU A 208 -5.78 -14.33 14.38
C LEU A 208 -4.62 -14.11 13.41
N SER A 209 -4.83 -13.30 12.39
CA SER A 209 -3.71 -12.72 11.65
C SER A 209 -2.97 -11.71 12.55
N ASP A 210 -1.73 -11.37 12.21
CA ASP A 210 -0.96 -10.39 12.98
C ASP A 210 -1.63 -9.02 13.02
N VAL A 211 -2.37 -8.67 11.97
CA VAL A 211 -3.15 -7.43 11.87
C VAL A 211 -4.35 -7.42 12.82
N ALA A 212 -4.99 -8.57 13.04
CA ALA A 212 -6.18 -8.67 13.89
C ALA A 212 -5.86 -8.72 15.38
N LYS A 213 -4.66 -9.20 15.77
CA LYS A 213 -4.28 -9.41 17.19
C LYS A 213 -4.52 -8.22 18.11
N PRO A 214 -4.12 -6.97 17.74
CA PRO A 214 -4.26 -5.83 18.63
C PRO A 214 -5.72 -5.52 19.01
N PHE A 215 -6.67 -5.79 18.13
CA PHE A 215 -8.09 -5.60 18.40
C PHE A 215 -8.58 -6.47 19.56
N PHE A 216 -8.03 -7.70 19.70
CA PHE A 216 -8.44 -8.66 20.72
C PHE A 216 -7.66 -8.55 22.03
N ASP A 217 -6.63 -7.68 22.12
CA ASP A 217 -5.84 -7.51 23.34
C ASP A 217 -6.63 -6.85 24.49
N GLU A 218 -7.57 -5.97 24.12
CA GLU A 218 -8.39 -5.20 25.07
C GLU A 218 -9.88 -5.53 24.98
N LEU A 219 -10.25 -6.51 24.15
CA LEU A 219 -11.66 -6.86 23.92
C LEU A 219 -12.24 -7.62 25.12
N VAL A 220 -13.39 -7.16 25.61
CA VAL A 220 -14.09 -7.77 26.74
C VAL A 220 -14.87 -8.99 26.27
N GLU A 221 -14.81 -10.09 27.06
CA GLU A 221 -15.62 -11.29 26.84
C GLU A 221 -17.12 -10.96 26.83
N GLY A 222 -17.85 -11.62 25.94
CA GLY A 222 -19.28 -11.36 25.70
C GLY A 222 -19.55 -10.23 24.70
N THR A 223 -18.52 -9.53 24.20
CA THR A 223 -18.72 -8.50 23.19
C THR A 223 -19.12 -9.10 21.85
N LYS A 224 -20.16 -8.53 21.25
CA LYS A 224 -20.59 -8.87 19.90
C LYS A 224 -19.74 -8.10 18.88
N ILE A 225 -19.15 -8.81 17.94
CA ILE A 225 -18.22 -8.27 16.95
C ILE A 225 -18.56 -8.78 15.56
N THR A 226 -18.25 -7.96 14.56
CA THR A 226 -18.25 -8.38 13.16
C THR A 226 -16.81 -8.69 12.75
N ILE A 227 -16.57 -9.90 12.27
CA ILE A 227 -15.26 -10.38 11.82
C ILE A 227 -15.23 -10.57 10.32
N SER A 228 -14.07 -10.32 9.70
CA SER A 228 -13.74 -10.71 8.35
C SER A 228 -12.63 -11.75 8.41
N TYR A 229 -12.85 -12.92 7.82
CA TYR A 229 -11.90 -14.04 7.89
C TYR A 229 -11.72 -14.74 6.54
N VAL A 230 -10.61 -15.45 6.39
CA VAL A 230 -10.32 -16.34 5.27
C VAL A 230 -10.21 -17.77 5.78
N ILE A 231 -10.43 -18.73 4.90
CA ILE A 231 -10.24 -20.15 5.21
C ILE A 231 -8.98 -20.64 4.49
N ILE A 232 -7.97 -21.06 5.27
CA ILE A 232 -6.72 -21.64 4.76
C ILE A 232 -6.58 -23.03 5.39
N ASP A 233 -6.44 -24.05 4.58
CA ASP A 233 -6.32 -25.45 5.02
C ASP A 233 -7.42 -25.88 6.02
N GLY A 234 -8.64 -25.37 5.81
CA GLY A 234 -9.78 -25.65 6.67
C GLY A 234 -9.82 -24.86 7.99
N GLN A 235 -8.85 -23.97 8.23
CA GLN A 235 -8.81 -23.10 9.41
C GLN A 235 -9.32 -21.70 9.05
N LYS A 236 -10.22 -21.14 9.86
CA LYS A 236 -10.66 -19.76 9.77
C LYS A 236 -9.63 -18.84 10.42
N ILE A 237 -9.12 -17.88 9.65
CA ILE A 237 -8.12 -16.90 10.08
C ILE A 237 -8.73 -15.51 9.99
N ILE A 238 -8.96 -14.87 11.12
CA ILE A 238 -9.52 -13.53 11.20
C ILE A 238 -8.50 -12.53 10.68
N GLN A 239 -8.92 -11.74 9.71
CA GLN A 239 -8.12 -10.67 9.12
C GLN A 239 -8.43 -9.32 9.78
N PHE A 240 -9.69 -9.06 10.04
CA PHE A 240 -10.18 -7.83 10.67
C PHE A 240 -11.35 -8.11 11.59
N ALA A 241 -11.54 -7.26 12.59
CA ALA A 241 -12.72 -7.28 13.46
C ALA A 241 -13.12 -5.84 13.81
N THR A 242 -14.43 -5.64 14.02
CA THR A 242 -15.02 -4.39 14.51
C THR A 242 -16.04 -4.69 15.59
N SER A 243 -16.08 -3.89 16.65
CA SER A 243 -17.17 -3.93 17.64
C SER A 243 -18.40 -3.20 17.09
N GLU A 244 -19.58 -3.71 17.40
CA GLU A 244 -20.85 -3.00 17.16
C GLU A 244 -21.03 -1.80 18.09
#